data_b2ae04120fb45573692a2e56083fed87
#
_entry.id   b2ae04120fb45573692a2e56083fed87
#
_cell.length_a   1.000
_cell.length_b   1.000
_cell.length_c   1.000
_cell.angle_alpha   90.00
_cell.angle_beta   90.00
_cell.angle_gamma   90.00
#
_symmetry.space_group_name_H-M   'P 1'
#
loop_
_entity.id
_entity.type
_entity.pdbx_description
1 polymer ?
#
loop_
_entity_poly.entity_id
_entity_poly.type
_entity_poly.pdbx_seq_one_letter_code
_entity_poly.pdbx_strand_id
1 'polypeptide(L)'
;MNEAVSPGALSTLFTDARTHNGWRETPVSDETLREIYALMKWGPTSSNCSPARIVFIRTAEGKERLRPALSSGNLQKTLTAPVTAIVAAITTPTKAAL
;
A
#
# COMPACT_ATOMS: atom_id res chain seq x y z
N MET A 1 -23.20 13.86 13.88
CA MET A 1 -23.72 14.15 12.54
C MET A 1 -23.00 13.31 11.51
N ASN A 2 -23.73 12.61 10.72
CA ASN A 2 -23.15 11.73 9.69
C ASN A 2 -23.38 12.35 8.32
N GLU A 3 -22.29 12.54 7.62
CA GLU A 3 -22.35 12.98 6.24
C GLU A 3 -21.97 11.84 5.31
N ALA A 4 -22.66 11.73 4.21
CA ALA A 4 -22.29 10.76 3.20
C ALA A 4 -20.99 11.20 2.54
N VAL A 5 -20.21 10.21 2.10
CA VAL A 5 -19.01 10.48 1.32
C VAL A 5 -19.43 11.18 0.02
N SER A 6 -18.68 12.21 -0.37
CA SER A 6 -19.03 12.99 -1.55
C SER A 6 -19.02 12.15 -2.83
N PRO A 7 -19.84 12.49 -3.84
CA PRO A 7 -19.79 11.81 -5.13
C PRO A 7 -18.39 11.83 -5.76
N GLY A 8 -17.66 12.94 -5.58
CA GLY A 8 -16.29 13.03 -6.10
C GLY A 8 -15.36 12.04 -5.45
N ALA A 9 -15.48 11.83 -4.13
CA ALA A 9 -14.68 10.86 -3.41
C ALA A 9 -15.00 9.43 -3.87
N LEU A 10 -16.29 9.12 -4.06
CA LEU A 10 -16.70 7.82 -4.56
C LEU A 10 -16.16 7.55 -5.96
N SER A 11 -16.17 8.55 -6.81
CA SER A 11 -15.62 8.46 -8.16
C SER A 11 -14.12 8.16 -8.11
N THR A 12 -13.38 8.90 -7.29
CA THR A 12 -11.94 8.71 -7.16
C THR A 12 -11.58 7.33 -6.63
N LEU A 13 -12.31 6.87 -5.62
CA LEU A 13 -11.97 5.62 -4.92
C LEU A 13 -12.46 4.38 -5.65
N PHE A 14 -13.57 4.48 -6.35
CA PHE A 14 -14.25 3.31 -6.90
C PHE A 14 -14.57 3.39 -8.39
N THR A 15 -15.43 4.33 -8.78
CA THR A 15 -15.99 4.25 -10.14
C THR A 15 -15.00 4.62 -11.23
N ASP A 16 -14.08 5.54 -10.97
CA ASP A 16 -13.06 5.94 -11.93
C ASP A 16 -11.68 5.36 -11.62
N ALA A 17 -11.59 4.59 -10.53
CA ALA A 17 -10.31 3.99 -10.17
C ALA A 17 -9.88 2.94 -11.20
N ARG A 18 -8.60 2.95 -11.54
CA ARG A 18 -8.01 1.99 -12.49
C ARG A 18 -6.61 1.64 -12.03
N THR A 19 -6.20 0.43 -12.35
CA THR A 19 -4.80 0.04 -12.17
C THR A 19 -4.01 0.57 -13.35
N HIS A 20 -3.01 1.39 -13.07
CA HIS A 20 -2.17 1.97 -14.09
C HIS A 20 -0.86 1.20 -14.23
N ASN A 21 -0.29 1.20 -15.41
CA ASN A 21 0.96 0.51 -15.70
C ASN A 21 2.14 1.47 -15.89
N GLY A 22 1.87 2.76 -15.94
CA GLY A 22 2.89 3.79 -16.07
C GLY A 22 2.77 4.80 -14.95
N TRP A 23 3.86 5.47 -14.64
CA TRP A 23 3.94 6.38 -13.50
C TRP A 23 4.54 7.70 -13.90
N ARG A 24 4.13 8.75 -13.20
CA ARG A 24 4.82 10.04 -13.31
C ARG A 24 6.14 9.93 -12.55
N GLU A 25 7.10 10.74 -12.94
CA GLU A 25 8.40 10.78 -12.26
C GLU A 25 8.38 11.60 -10.98
N THR A 26 7.20 11.99 -10.53
CA THR A 26 7.04 12.79 -9.31
C THR A 26 7.31 11.93 -8.08
N PRO A 27 8.27 12.31 -7.24
CA PRO A 27 8.54 11.55 -6.02
C PRO A 27 7.38 11.62 -5.05
N VAL A 28 7.22 10.60 -4.24
CA VAL A 28 6.25 10.58 -3.14
C VAL A 28 7.03 10.92 -1.86
N SER A 29 6.62 11.97 -1.17
CA SER A 29 7.34 12.45 0.01
C SER A 29 7.12 11.54 1.21
N ASP A 30 8.05 11.61 2.17
CA ASP A 30 7.89 10.92 3.44
C ASP A 30 6.63 11.33 4.16
N GLU A 31 6.26 12.61 4.07
CA GLU A 31 5.04 13.11 4.69
C GLU A 31 3.80 12.44 4.13
N THR A 32 3.74 12.31 2.80
CA THR A 32 2.63 11.64 2.14
C THR A 32 2.52 10.19 2.59
N LEU A 33 3.65 9.49 2.69
CA LEU A 33 3.66 8.10 3.13
C LEU A 33 3.18 7.97 4.59
N ARG A 34 3.59 8.89 5.44
CA ARG A 34 3.12 8.93 6.83
C ARG A 34 1.64 9.21 6.92
N GLU A 35 1.13 10.12 6.10
CA GLU A 35 -0.30 10.43 6.06
C GLU A 35 -1.12 9.23 5.60
N ILE A 36 -0.64 8.50 4.60
CA ILE A 36 -1.31 7.30 4.14
C ILE A 36 -1.47 6.31 5.29
N TYR A 37 -0.38 6.06 6.02
CA TYR A 37 -0.44 5.15 7.16
C TYR A 37 -1.35 5.68 8.27
N ALA A 38 -1.26 6.98 8.55
CA ALA A 38 -2.06 7.61 9.61
C ALA A 38 -3.58 7.47 9.35
N LEU A 39 -3.99 7.48 8.08
CA LEU A 39 -5.37 7.26 7.71
C LEU A 39 -5.73 5.78 7.72
N MET A 40 -4.85 4.98 7.15
CA MET A 40 -5.09 3.55 6.96
C MET A 40 -5.20 2.79 8.28
N LYS A 41 -4.44 3.20 9.28
CA LYS A 41 -4.42 2.51 10.59
C LYS A 41 -5.76 2.53 11.31
N TRP A 42 -6.67 3.45 10.93
CA TRP A 42 -7.99 3.53 11.54
C TRP A 42 -8.97 2.51 10.97
N GLY A 43 -8.58 1.82 9.91
CA GLY A 43 -9.42 0.77 9.36
C GLY A 43 -9.59 -0.39 10.36
N PRO A 44 -10.74 -1.09 10.31
CA PRO A 44 -10.98 -2.18 11.25
C PRO A 44 -10.07 -3.37 10.98
N THR A 45 -9.65 -4.02 12.05
CA THR A 45 -8.88 -5.26 11.96
C THR A 45 -9.52 -6.32 12.85
N SER A 46 -9.24 -7.57 12.54
CA SER A 46 -9.77 -8.69 13.31
C SER A 46 -9.33 -8.59 14.76
N SER A 47 -10.27 -8.62 15.68
CA SER A 47 -10.01 -8.46 17.12
C SER A 47 -9.19 -7.23 17.46
N ASN A 48 -9.23 -6.23 16.60
CA ASN A 48 -8.49 -4.99 16.77
C ASN A 48 -6.98 -5.22 17.00
N CYS A 49 -6.42 -6.21 16.33
CA CYS A 49 -5.03 -6.61 16.57
C CYS A 49 -4.01 -5.87 15.72
N SER A 50 -4.45 -5.06 14.78
CA SER A 50 -3.60 -4.23 13.92
C SER A 50 -2.39 -4.99 13.35
N PRO A 51 -2.59 -6.07 12.60
CA PRO A 51 -1.50 -6.95 12.19
C PRO A 51 -0.67 -6.41 11.02
N ALA A 52 -1.13 -5.39 10.32
CA ALA A 52 -0.46 -4.92 9.12
C ALA A 52 0.88 -4.26 9.43
N ARG A 53 1.87 -4.62 8.62
CA ARG A 53 3.17 -3.93 8.62
C ARG A 53 3.49 -3.57 7.19
N ILE A 54 3.96 -2.35 7.00
CA ILE A 54 4.18 -1.82 5.65
C ILE A 54 5.61 -1.33 5.54
N VAL A 55 6.28 -1.76 4.48
CA VAL A 55 7.61 -1.28 4.15
C VAL A 55 7.51 -0.54 2.83
N PHE A 56 7.85 0.74 2.84
CA PHE A 56 7.88 1.54 1.62
C PHE A 56 9.28 1.53 1.04
N ILE A 57 9.37 1.18 -0.23
CA ILE A 57 10.64 1.08 -0.95
C ILE A 57 10.66 2.15 -2.02
N ARG A 58 11.64 3.05 -1.96
CA ARG A 58 11.75 4.17 -2.89
C ARG A 58 13.02 4.19 -3.71
N THR A 59 14.02 3.41 -3.33
CA THR A 59 15.29 3.40 -4.05
C THR A 59 15.29 2.34 -5.15
N ALA A 60 16.01 2.60 -6.22
CA ALA A 60 16.17 1.63 -7.30
C ALA A 60 16.80 0.35 -6.77
N GLU A 61 17.79 0.48 -5.88
CA GLU A 61 18.46 -0.66 -5.27
C GLU A 61 17.49 -1.52 -4.45
N GLY A 62 16.66 -0.87 -3.62
CA GLY A 62 15.67 -1.59 -2.83
C GLY A 62 14.67 -2.34 -3.71
N LYS A 63 14.23 -1.71 -4.81
CA LYS A 63 13.30 -2.36 -5.73
C LYS A 63 13.94 -3.54 -6.46
N GLU A 64 15.23 -3.43 -6.81
CA GLU A 64 15.94 -4.54 -7.44
C GLU A 64 15.99 -5.77 -6.55
N ARG A 65 16.03 -5.57 -5.24
CA ARG A 65 16.00 -6.69 -4.30
C ARG A 65 14.66 -7.44 -4.33
N LEU A 66 13.61 -6.79 -4.80
CA LEU A 66 12.30 -7.43 -4.96
C LEU A 66 12.19 -8.23 -6.25
N ARG A 67 13.04 -7.96 -7.23
CA ARG A 67 12.93 -8.57 -8.56
C ARG A 67 12.64 -10.08 -8.54
N PRO A 68 13.35 -10.89 -7.76
CA PRO A 68 13.11 -12.34 -7.76
C PRO A 68 11.71 -12.74 -7.28
N ALA A 69 11.03 -11.86 -6.52
CA ALA A 69 9.73 -12.15 -5.97
C ALA A 69 8.57 -11.64 -6.84
N LEU A 70 8.88 -10.93 -7.93
CA LEU A 70 7.86 -10.31 -8.76
C LEU A 70 7.55 -11.16 -9.98
N SER A 71 6.25 -11.24 -10.31
CA SER A 71 5.84 -11.88 -11.55
C SER A 71 6.22 -11.01 -12.75
N SER A 72 6.40 -11.62 -13.92
CA SER A 72 6.79 -10.88 -15.12
C SER A 72 5.79 -9.79 -15.49
N GLY A 73 4.51 -10.03 -15.25
CA GLY A 73 3.46 -9.04 -15.55
C GLY A 73 3.50 -7.82 -14.64
N ASN A 74 4.11 -7.93 -13.47
CA ASN A 74 4.17 -6.83 -12.50
C ASN A 74 5.57 -6.23 -12.38
N LEU A 75 6.54 -6.81 -13.04
CA LEU A 75 7.94 -6.45 -12.84
C LEU A 75 8.22 -4.99 -13.16
N GLN A 76 7.93 -4.58 -14.38
CA GLN A 76 8.30 -3.25 -14.85
C GLN A 76 7.56 -2.15 -14.10
N LYS A 77 6.27 -2.32 -13.87
CA LYS A 77 5.50 -1.31 -13.16
C LYS A 77 5.90 -1.19 -11.69
N THR A 78 6.37 -2.26 -11.08
CA THR A 78 6.87 -2.21 -9.71
C THR A 78 8.23 -1.51 -9.64
N LEU A 79 9.13 -1.83 -10.58
CA LEU A 79 10.47 -1.24 -10.58
C LEU A 79 10.45 0.25 -10.93
N THR A 80 9.49 0.70 -11.74
CA THR A 80 9.44 2.10 -12.21
C THR A 80 8.57 3.01 -11.35
N ALA A 81 7.75 2.46 -10.47
CA ALA A 81 6.91 3.27 -9.58
C ALA A 81 7.78 4.14 -8.67
N PRO A 82 7.34 5.37 -8.32
CA PRO A 82 8.10 6.21 -7.39
C PRO A 82 8.25 5.59 -6.01
N VAL A 83 7.30 4.76 -5.60
CA VAL A 83 7.36 4.03 -4.35
C VAL A 83 6.61 2.70 -4.49
N THR A 84 7.13 1.68 -3.86
CA THR A 84 6.50 0.37 -3.80
C THR A 84 6.30 0.01 -2.34
N ALA A 85 5.10 -0.47 -2.00
CA ALA A 85 4.80 -0.87 -0.63
C ALA A 85 4.75 -2.39 -0.54
N ILE A 86 5.49 -2.94 0.42
CA ILE A 86 5.33 -4.34 0.81
C ILE A 86 4.36 -4.34 1.98
N VAL A 87 3.25 -5.03 1.82
CA VAL A 87 2.25 -5.16 2.87
C VAL A 87 2.37 -6.55 3.47
N ALA A 88 2.67 -6.61 4.75
CA ALA A 88 2.86 -7.86 5.47
C ALA A 88 1.92 -7.92 6.67
N ALA A 89 1.61 -9.11 7.10
CA ALA A 89 0.84 -9.31 8.31
C ALA A 89 1.71 -10.02 9.34
N ILE A 90 1.69 -9.53 10.57
CA ILE A 90 2.32 -10.24 11.66
C ILE A 90 1.41 -11.38 12.06
N THR A 91 1.97 -12.58 12.01
CA THR A 91 1.26 -13.76 12.48
C THR A 91 1.96 -14.26 13.73
N THR A 92 1.20 -14.43 14.78
CA THR A 92 1.74 -15.02 16.00
C THR A 92 1.83 -16.51 15.82
N PRO A 93 2.95 -17.12 16.18
CA PRO A 93 2.99 -18.57 16.22
C PRO A 93 1.92 -19.02 17.17
N THR A 94 1.19 -19.92 16.78
CA THR A 94 0.09 -20.22 17.59
C THR A 94 0.38 -21.02 18.77
N LYS A 95 0.56 -20.78 19.20
CA LYS A 95 0.22 -21.30 20.06
C LYS A 95 -0.68 -21.09 20.30
N ALA A 96 -0.37 -20.58 19.84
CA ALA A 96 -0.93 -20.33 19.76
C ALA A 96 -1.78 -20.53 19.43
N ALA A 97 -1.46 -20.37 18.98
CA ALA A 97 -2.50 -20.53 18.54
C ALA A 97 -3.14 -21.38 19.38
N LEU A 98 -2.85 -21.24 19.81
CA LEU A 98 -3.17 -21.82 20.41
C LEU A 98 -3.76 -22.15 20.55
#